data_bc9a1db17118f2361ecab11fc8f56ddf
#
_entry.id   bc9a1db17118f2361ecab11fc8f56ddf
#
_cell.length_a   1.000
_cell.length_b   1.000
_cell.length_c   1.000
_cell.angle_alpha   90.00
_cell.angle_beta   90.00
_cell.angle_gamma   90.00
#
_symmetry.space_group_name_H-M   'P 1'
#
loop_
_entity.id
_entity.type
_entity.pdbx_description
1 polymer ?
#
loop_
_entity_poly.entity_id
_entity_poly.type
_entity_poly.pdbx_seq_one_letter_code
_entity_poly.pdbx_strand_id
1 'polypeptide(L)'
;MVRSEFEEAKNSFDYSLFESRRKKLYKELDKFVKRYTPNAILKLSLREYVQGHGGQDTFTYHVERTFDELGTISGSYCSIFGIFYSKNKSQYSFPPKWGDTPKAALKSILESIVDLIEAGAERDTKRIIDNQLAPMYKGKLLSLYYPEVYLNIFSDEHLKYYLHFFNQTSGGILSKDPVLKRER
;
A
#
# COMPACT_ATOMS: atom_id res chain seq x y z
N MET A 1 15.72 8.69 -28.50
CA MET A 1 16.77 7.97 -27.76
C MET A 1 16.18 7.18 -26.59
N VAL A 2 15.66 7.79 -25.53
CA VAL A 2 15.14 7.08 -24.34
C VAL A 2 14.05 6.04 -24.66
N ARG A 3 13.17 6.31 -25.61
CA ARG A 3 12.08 5.39 -25.99
C ARG A 3 12.60 4.15 -26.74
N SER A 4 13.68 4.29 -27.54
CA SER A 4 14.30 3.15 -28.22
C SER A 4 15.01 2.22 -27.24
N GLU A 5 15.77 2.76 -26.29
CA GLU A 5 16.45 1.97 -25.24
C GLU A 5 15.45 1.20 -24.36
N PHE A 6 14.31 1.82 -24.04
CA PHE A 6 13.25 1.15 -23.30
C PHE A 6 12.61 0.00 -24.10
N GLU A 7 12.30 0.22 -25.39
CA GLU A 7 11.73 -0.84 -26.24
C GLU A 7 12.72 -1.98 -26.44
N GLU A 8 14.02 -1.70 -26.59
CA GLU A 8 15.06 -2.71 -26.62
C GLU A 8 15.13 -3.51 -25.32
N ALA A 9 15.16 -2.83 -24.17
CA ALA A 9 15.16 -3.47 -22.86
C ALA A 9 13.90 -4.33 -22.64
N LYS A 10 12.74 -3.82 -23.02
CA LYS A 10 11.46 -4.54 -22.95
C LYS A 10 11.46 -5.78 -23.84
N ASN A 11 11.97 -5.69 -25.06
CA ASN A 11 12.02 -6.80 -26.02
C ASN A 11 13.05 -7.85 -25.63
N SER A 12 14.14 -7.46 -24.95
CA SER A 12 15.18 -8.37 -24.45
C SER A 12 14.85 -8.98 -23.08
N PHE A 13 13.82 -8.48 -22.38
CA PHE A 13 13.46 -8.95 -21.05
C PHE A 13 12.79 -10.32 -21.11
N ASP A 14 13.43 -11.31 -20.50
CA ASP A 14 12.88 -12.66 -20.39
C ASP A 14 11.88 -12.77 -19.23
N TYR A 15 10.61 -12.59 -19.54
CA TYR A 15 9.51 -12.72 -18.59
C TYR A 15 9.38 -14.14 -18.01
N SER A 16 9.88 -15.16 -18.72
CA SER A 16 9.75 -16.57 -18.27
C SER A 16 10.50 -16.84 -16.97
N LEU A 17 11.61 -16.13 -16.73
CA LEU A 17 12.42 -16.24 -15.52
C LEU A 17 11.64 -15.87 -14.24
N PHE A 18 10.62 -15.01 -14.37
CA PHE A 18 9.85 -14.48 -13.26
C PHE A 18 8.42 -15.05 -13.18
N GLU A 19 7.98 -15.74 -14.21
CA GLU A 19 6.58 -16.17 -14.35
C GLU A 19 6.10 -17.03 -13.18
N SER A 20 6.89 -18.04 -12.79
CA SER A 20 6.54 -18.94 -11.68
C SER A 20 6.42 -18.20 -10.36
N ARG A 21 7.38 -17.31 -10.06
CA ARG A 21 7.40 -16.47 -8.86
C ARG A 21 6.22 -15.50 -8.84
N ARG A 22 5.96 -14.85 -9.97
CA ARG A 22 4.82 -13.95 -10.16
C ARG A 22 3.49 -14.67 -9.93
N LYS A 23 3.27 -15.82 -10.57
CA LYS A 23 2.06 -16.64 -10.40
C LYS A 23 1.81 -17.01 -8.93
N LYS A 24 2.87 -17.43 -8.22
CA LYS A 24 2.78 -17.74 -6.79
C LYS A 24 2.36 -16.51 -5.98
N LEU A 25 3.02 -15.38 -6.20
CA LEU A 25 2.78 -14.15 -5.47
C LEU A 25 1.36 -13.61 -5.69
N TYR A 26 0.88 -13.61 -6.92
CA TYR A 26 -0.49 -13.18 -7.24
C TYR A 26 -1.56 -14.15 -6.69
N LYS A 27 -1.25 -15.44 -6.60
CA LYS A 27 -2.13 -16.41 -5.92
C LYS A 27 -2.25 -16.12 -4.42
N GLU A 28 -1.15 -15.75 -3.77
CA GLU A 28 -1.18 -15.34 -2.35
C GLU A 28 -1.90 -13.99 -2.18
N LEU A 29 -1.73 -13.06 -3.12
CA LEU A 29 -2.45 -11.79 -3.15
C LEU A 29 -3.97 -12.00 -3.28
N ASP A 30 -4.42 -12.88 -4.16
CA ASP A 30 -5.84 -13.22 -4.29
C ASP A 30 -6.43 -13.78 -2.99
N LYS A 31 -5.69 -14.65 -2.30
CA LYS A 31 -6.11 -15.14 -0.98
C LYS A 31 -6.19 -14.02 0.06
N PHE A 32 -5.22 -13.10 0.05
CA PHE A 32 -5.20 -11.96 0.95
C PHE A 32 -6.42 -11.06 0.74
N VAL A 33 -6.69 -10.67 -0.50
CA VAL A 33 -7.85 -9.80 -0.82
C VAL A 33 -9.18 -10.49 -0.46
N LYS A 34 -9.30 -11.80 -0.71
CA LYS A 34 -10.49 -12.57 -0.32
C LYS A 34 -10.65 -12.70 1.20
N ARG A 35 -9.56 -12.81 1.95
CA ARG A 35 -9.58 -12.86 3.42
C ARG A 35 -9.91 -11.50 4.02
N TYR A 36 -9.32 -10.45 3.50
CA TYR A 36 -9.42 -9.10 4.03
C TYR A 36 -10.36 -8.22 3.19
N THR A 37 -11.60 -8.67 3.04
CA THR A 37 -12.66 -7.83 2.46
C THR A 37 -12.96 -6.62 3.36
N PRO A 38 -13.56 -5.52 2.85
CA PRO A 38 -13.95 -4.37 3.66
C PRO A 38 -14.69 -4.77 4.96
N ASN A 39 -15.68 -5.66 4.86
CA ASN A 39 -16.42 -6.15 6.02
C ASN A 39 -15.57 -6.97 7.01
N ALA A 40 -14.58 -7.72 6.53
CA ALA A 40 -13.66 -8.48 7.36
C ALA A 40 -12.67 -7.55 8.07
N ILE A 41 -12.16 -6.53 7.36
CA ILE A 41 -11.25 -5.52 7.91
C ILE A 41 -11.89 -4.82 9.12
N LEU A 42 -13.14 -4.35 9.01
CA LEU A 42 -13.82 -3.65 10.12
C LEU A 42 -13.97 -4.50 11.39
N LYS A 43 -13.84 -5.82 11.29
CA LYS A 43 -13.95 -6.75 12.43
C LYS A 43 -12.62 -7.15 13.05
N LEU A 44 -11.49 -6.69 12.49
CA LEU A 44 -10.17 -7.05 13.00
C LEU A 44 -9.98 -6.56 14.43
N SER A 45 -9.50 -7.45 15.28
CA SER A 45 -9.01 -7.09 16.62
C SER A 45 -7.61 -6.47 16.54
N LEU A 46 -7.19 -5.84 17.64
CA LEU A 46 -5.80 -5.32 17.78
C LEU A 46 -4.74 -6.39 17.48
N ARG A 47 -4.98 -7.64 17.91
CA ARG A 47 -4.04 -8.75 17.69
C ARG A 47 -3.97 -9.19 16.23
N GLU A 48 -5.07 -9.12 15.51
CA GLU A 48 -5.13 -9.50 14.09
C GLU A 48 -4.62 -8.39 13.17
N TYR A 49 -4.70 -7.13 13.62
CA TYR A 49 -4.21 -6.00 12.84
C TYR A 49 -2.71 -5.75 13.07
N VAL A 50 -2.28 -5.65 14.33
CA VAL A 50 -0.97 -5.08 14.71
C VAL A 50 0.12 -6.14 14.80
N GLN A 51 1.26 -5.90 14.17
CA GLN A 51 2.49 -6.63 14.47
C GLN A 51 2.96 -6.34 15.91
N GLY A 52 3.72 -7.26 16.49
CA GLY A 52 4.31 -7.08 17.81
C GLY A 52 3.77 -7.99 18.89
N HIS A 53 2.58 -8.59 18.75
CA HIS A 53 2.08 -9.62 19.64
C HIS A 53 2.68 -11.03 19.40
N GLY A 54 3.61 -11.16 18.46
CA GLY A 54 4.32 -12.42 18.20
C GLY A 54 3.80 -13.23 17.02
N GLY A 55 2.76 -12.79 16.35
CA GLY A 55 2.22 -13.46 15.17
C GLY A 55 2.77 -12.90 13.85
N GLN A 56 2.97 -13.79 12.89
CA GLN A 56 3.26 -13.44 11.48
C GLN A 56 1.98 -13.41 10.62
N ASP A 57 0.82 -13.66 11.23
CA ASP A 57 -0.48 -13.72 10.55
C ASP A 57 -1.35 -12.50 10.94
N THR A 58 -0.76 -11.30 10.86
CA THR A 58 -1.50 -10.05 11.06
C THR A 58 -1.65 -9.29 9.74
N PHE A 59 -2.71 -8.46 9.65
CA PHE A 59 -2.94 -7.66 8.47
C PHE A 59 -1.71 -6.82 8.07
N THR A 60 -1.13 -6.10 9.03
CA THR A 60 0.06 -5.27 8.76
C THR A 60 1.30 -6.09 8.42
N TYR A 61 1.46 -7.32 8.95
CA TYR A 61 2.54 -8.22 8.57
C TYR A 61 2.43 -8.64 7.11
N HIS A 62 1.22 -9.01 6.68
CA HIS A 62 1.02 -9.38 5.27
C HIS A 62 1.31 -8.22 4.34
N VAL A 63 0.79 -7.03 4.63
CA VAL A 63 1.02 -5.84 3.80
C VAL A 63 2.50 -5.48 3.71
N GLU A 64 3.25 -5.58 4.80
CA GLU A 64 4.67 -5.19 4.84
C GLU A 64 5.58 -6.32 4.36
N ARG A 65 5.41 -7.55 4.87
CA ARG A 65 6.39 -8.63 4.72
C ARG A 65 6.02 -9.66 3.66
N THR A 66 4.76 -10.14 3.67
CA THR A 66 4.34 -11.15 2.70
C THR A 66 4.39 -10.60 1.28
N PHE A 67 4.04 -9.32 1.12
CA PHE A 67 4.02 -8.65 -0.18
C PHE A 67 5.16 -7.65 -0.39
N ASP A 68 6.30 -7.84 0.27
CA ASP A 68 7.47 -6.97 0.09
C ASP A 68 7.92 -6.90 -1.37
N GLU A 69 7.86 -8.01 -2.10
CA GLU A 69 8.16 -8.08 -3.53
C GLU A 69 7.19 -7.27 -4.42
N LEU A 70 6.00 -6.95 -3.93
CA LEU A 70 5.06 -6.03 -4.58
C LEU A 70 5.25 -4.58 -4.09
N GLY A 71 6.50 -4.19 -3.85
CA GLY A 71 6.93 -2.87 -3.43
C GLY A 71 7.12 -2.77 -1.93
N THR A 72 8.35 -2.46 -1.54
CA THR A 72 8.76 -2.29 -0.14
C THR A 72 8.20 -1.00 0.43
N ILE A 73 7.68 -1.07 1.65
CA ILE A 73 7.34 0.09 2.47
C ILE A 73 8.22 0.10 3.71
N SER A 74 8.77 1.26 4.06
CA SER A 74 9.71 1.41 5.17
C SER A 74 9.40 2.65 6.01
N GLY A 75 9.72 2.57 7.29
CA GLY A 75 9.56 3.66 8.25
C GLY A 75 9.05 3.19 9.60
N SER A 76 8.67 4.14 10.45
CA SER A 76 8.12 3.84 11.78
C SER A 76 6.74 3.18 11.66
N TYR A 77 6.54 2.08 12.38
CA TYR A 77 5.24 1.37 12.39
C TYR A 77 4.06 2.27 12.76
N CYS A 78 4.22 3.12 13.77
CA CYS A 78 3.17 4.07 14.15
C CYS A 78 2.84 5.06 13.03
N SER A 79 3.87 5.53 12.32
CA SER A 79 3.69 6.50 11.23
C SER A 79 3.05 5.88 10.01
N ILE A 80 3.38 4.63 9.69
CA ILE A 80 2.87 3.92 8.51
C ILE A 80 1.50 3.32 8.80
N PHE A 81 1.40 2.46 9.82
CA PHE A 81 0.22 1.64 10.09
C PHE A 81 -0.75 2.26 11.10
N GLY A 82 -0.41 3.42 11.65
CA GLY A 82 -1.24 4.16 12.59
C GLY A 82 -1.18 3.68 14.04
N ILE A 83 -0.87 2.41 14.29
CA ILE A 83 -0.77 1.83 15.63
C ILE A 83 0.28 0.73 15.67
N PHE A 84 1.01 0.63 16.80
CA PHE A 84 2.06 -0.35 17.03
C PHE A 84 2.02 -0.89 18.46
N TYR A 85 2.34 -2.17 18.65
CA TYR A 85 2.50 -2.76 19.98
C TYR A 85 3.98 -2.97 20.30
N SER A 86 4.46 -2.33 21.37
CA SER A 86 5.81 -2.50 21.90
C SER A 86 5.84 -3.63 22.93
N LYS A 87 6.49 -4.74 22.60
CA LYS A 87 6.70 -5.86 23.55
C LYS A 87 7.45 -5.42 24.81
N ASN A 88 8.51 -4.63 24.62
CA ASN A 88 9.36 -4.18 25.73
C ASN A 88 8.61 -3.31 26.75
N LYS A 89 7.63 -2.52 26.26
CA LYS A 89 6.82 -1.63 27.10
C LYS A 89 5.47 -2.22 27.44
N SER A 90 5.10 -3.39 26.85
CA SER A 90 3.80 -4.02 26.98
C SER A 90 2.63 -3.07 26.70
N GLN A 91 2.80 -2.15 25.75
CA GLN A 91 1.80 -1.12 25.46
C GLN A 91 1.67 -0.82 23.97
N TYR A 92 0.50 -0.29 23.60
CA TYR A 92 0.25 0.27 22.28
C TYR A 92 0.76 1.70 22.19
N SER A 93 1.25 2.07 21.00
CA SER A 93 1.62 3.45 20.65
C SER A 93 0.89 3.82 19.35
N PHE A 94 0.27 4.97 19.33
CA PHE A 94 -0.47 5.50 18.17
C PHE A 94 -0.53 7.04 18.24
N PRO A 95 -0.58 7.74 17.09
CA PRO A 95 -0.78 9.18 17.05
C PRO A 95 -2.17 9.57 17.57
N PRO A 96 -2.30 10.72 18.30
CA PRO A 96 -3.58 11.18 18.87
C PRO A 96 -4.70 11.37 17.84
N LYS A 97 -4.36 11.65 16.58
CA LYS A 97 -5.34 11.78 15.49
C LYS A 97 -6.24 10.55 15.29
N TRP A 98 -5.81 9.38 15.76
CA TRP A 98 -6.56 8.14 15.63
C TRP A 98 -7.54 7.88 16.78
N GLY A 99 -7.36 8.56 17.93
CA GLY A 99 -8.23 8.42 19.10
C GLY A 99 -7.46 8.37 20.42
N ASP A 100 -8.19 8.25 21.52
CA ASP A 100 -7.64 8.33 22.87
C ASP A 100 -7.33 6.96 23.50
N THR A 101 -7.78 5.88 22.88
CA THR A 101 -7.54 4.52 23.33
C THR A 101 -7.09 3.62 22.18
N PRO A 102 -6.34 2.53 22.44
CA PRO A 102 -5.94 1.59 21.38
C PRO A 102 -7.13 1.06 20.56
N LYS A 103 -8.26 0.83 21.23
CA LYS A 103 -9.49 0.33 20.56
C LYS A 103 -10.11 1.40 19.65
N ALA A 104 -10.17 2.65 20.12
CA ALA A 104 -10.66 3.77 19.31
C ALA A 104 -9.74 4.03 18.13
N ALA A 105 -8.42 4.04 18.36
CA ALA A 105 -7.43 4.20 17.32
C ALA A 105 -7.53 3.11 16.24
N LEU A 106 -7.65 1.84 16.65
CA LEU A 106 -7.85 0.75 15.70
C LEU A 106 -9.10 0.97 14.86
N LYS A 107 -10.24 1.31 15.49
CA LYS A 107 -11.50 1.53 14.78
C LYS A 107 -11.34 2.60 13.70
N SER A 108 -10.79 3.76 14.04
CA SER A 108 -10.57 4.86 13.08
C SER A 108 -9.63 4.47 11.94
N ILE A 109 -8.58 3.69 12.23
CA ILE A 109 -7.65 3.19 11.22
C ILE A 109 -8.35 2.21 10.27
N LEU A 110 -9.14 1.25 10.79
CA LEU A 110 -9.84 0.27 9.97
C LEU A 110 -10.91 0.93 9.08
N GLU A 111 -11.63 1.91 9.61
CA GLU A 111 -12.57 2.73 8.84
C GLU A 111 -11.85 3.50 7.71
N SER A 112 -10.67 4.07 7.99
CA SER A 112 -9.86 4.74 6.96
C SER A 112 -9.31 3.79 5.90
N ILE A 113 -8.98 2.54 6.27
CA ILE A 113 -8.55 1.51 5.31
C ILE A 113 -9.71 1.14 4.39
N VAL A 114 -10.89 0.91 4.95
CA VAL A 114 -12.08 0.55 4.17
C VAL A 114 -12.47 1.70 3.24
N ASP A 115 -12.53 2.93 3.74
CA ASP A 115 -12.76 4.12 2.92
C ASP A 115 -11.77 4.23 1.75
N LEU A 116 -10.48 3.98 2.00
CA LEU A 116 -9.46 3.98 0.96
C LEU A 116 -9.70 2.89 -0.11
N ILE A 117 -10.06 1.67 0.32
CA ILE A 117 -10.31 0.55 -0.61
C ILE A 117 -11.53 0.86 -1.48
N GLU A 118 -12.61 1.38 -0.90
CA GLU A 118 -13.81 1.76 -1.64
C GLU A 118 -13.53 2.92 -2.60
N ALA A 119 -12.85 3.97 -2.11
CA ALA A 119 -12.43 5.09 -2.95
C ALA A 119 -11.51 4.65 -4.10
N GLY A 120 -10.66 3.65 -3.86
CA GLY A 120 -9.82 3.04 -4.88
C GLY A 120 -10.60 2.31 -5.97
N ALA A 121 -11.66 1.58 -5.60
CA ALA A 121 -12.56 0.92 -6.55
C ALA A 121 -13.29 1.93 -7.44
N GLU A 122 -13.74 3.02 -6.84
CA GLU A 122 -14.46 4.11 -7.51
C GLU A 122 -13.54 5.06 -8.27
N ARG A 123 -12.22 4.96 -8.08
CA ARG A 123 -11.20 5.92 -8.54
C ARG A 123 -11.49 7.35 -8.05
N ASP A 124 -12.07 7.47 -6.86
CA ASP A 124 -12.34 8.76 -6.24
C ASP A 124 -11.05 9.39 -5.71
N THR A 125 -10.41 10.12 -6.59
CA THR A 125 -9.15 10.81 -6.36
C THR A 125 -9.20 11.70 -5.12
N LYS A 126 -10.32 12.41 -4.89
CA LYS A 126 -10.46 13.32 -3.76
C LYS A 126 -10.49 12.55 -2.44
N ARG A 127 -11.32 11.52 -2.32
CA ARG A 127 -11.35 10.65 -1.12
C ARG A 127 -9.98 10.02 -0.84
N ILE A 128 -9.29 9.54 -1.89
CA ILE A 128 -7.95 8.96 -1.74
C ILE A 128 -6.95 9.99 -1.19
N ILE A 129 -6.95 11.23 -1.69
CA ILE A 129 -6.05 12.29 -1.22
C ILE A 129 -6.38 12.66 0.22
N ASP A 130 -7.64 12.89 0.54
CA ASP A 130 -8.12 13.36 1.85
C ASP A 130 -8.02 12.27 2.93
N ASN A 131 -7.86 11.00 2.54
CA ASN A 131 -7.74 9.89 3.46
C ASN A 131 -6.50 10.03 4.37
N GLN A 132 -6.70 9.84 5.68
CA GLN A 132 -5.72 10.13 6.74
C GLN A 132 -4.55 9.15 6.86
N LEU A 133 -4.57 8.03 6.15
CA LEU A 133 -3.48 7.06 6.13
C LEU A 133 -2.20 7.67 5.54
N ALA A 134 -1.05 7.15 5.95
CA ALA A 134 0.23 7.58 5.41
C ALA A 134 0.29 7.37 3.88
N PRO A 135 0.85 8.31 3.10
CA PRO A 135 0.86 8.22 1.63
C PRO A 135 1.45 6.93 1.09
N MET A 136 2.51 6.42 1.72
CA MET A 136 3.14 5.17 1.35
C MET A 136 2.20 3.97 1.61
N TYR A 137 1.49 3.99 2.73
CA TYR A 137 0.54 2.93 3.10
C TYR A 137 -0.70 2.96 2.20
N LYS A 138 -1.22 4.17 1.87
CA LYS A 138 -2.27 4.34 0.85
C LYS A 138 -1.85 3.69 -0.48
N GLY A 139 -0.69 4.06 -0.99
CA GLY A 139 -0.17 3.50 -2.24
C GLY A 139 -0.03 1.99 -2.22
N LYS A 140 0.50 1.44 -1.11
CA LYS A 140 0.65 -0.01 -0.93
C LYS A 140 -0.70 -0.73 -0.94
N LEU A 141 -1.66 -0.26 -0.16
CA LEU A 141 -3.00 -0.86 -0.12
C LEU A 141 -3.68 -0.80 -1.49
N LEU A 142 -3.67 0.36 -2.13
CA LEU A 142 -4.26 0.51 -3.47
C LEU A 142 -3.63 -0.44 -4.49
N SER A 143 -2.30 -0.59 -4.48
CA SER A 143 -1.62 -1.50 -5.40
C SER A 143 -1.87 -2.98 -5.09
N LEU A 144 -2.16 -3.35 -3.84
CA LEU A 144 -2.52 -4.72 -3.47
C LEU A 144 -3.96 -5.06 -3.85
N TYR A 145 -4.90 -4.13 -3.64
CA TYR A 145 -6.31 -4.36 -3.94
C TYR A 145 -6.64 -4.15 -5.43
N TYR A 146 -5.93 -3.26 -6.09
CA TYR A 146 -6.18 -2.86 -7.50
C TYR A 146 -4.87 -2.79 -8.30
N PRO A 147 -4.14 -3.91 -8.46
CA PRO A 147 -2.81 -3.93 -9.10
C PRO A 147 -2.83 -3.51 -10.57
N GLU A 148 -3.99 -3.62 -11.24
CA GLU A 148 -4.15 -3.19 -12.64
C GLU A 148 -4.41 -1.68 -12.77
N VAL A 149 -4.69 -1.00 -11.65
CA VAL A 149 -5.01 0.43 -11.63
C VAL A 149 -3.88 1.26 -11.02
N TYR A 150 -3.31 0.79 -9.91
CA TYR A 150 -2.31 1.55 -9.17
C TYR A 150 -0.93 0.89 -9.21
N LEU A 151 0.09 1.66 -9.57
CA LEU A 151 1.48 1.20 -9.58
C LEU A 151 1.99 0.93 -8.15
N ASN A 152 2.82 -0.09 -8.00
CA ASN A 152 3.50 -0.44 -6.76
C ASN A 152 4.82 0.33 -6.55
N ILE A 153 4.89 1.58 -6.99
CA ILE A 153 6.01 2.50 -6.80
C ILE A 153 5.61 3.51 -5.75
N PHE A 154 6.32 3.55 -4.60
CA PHE A 154 5.93 4.36 -3.45
C PHE A 154 6.81 5.59 -3.22
N SER A 155 7.98 5.68 -3.85
CA SER A 155 8.82 6.86 -3.86
C SER A 155 8.29 7.90 -4.85
N ASP A 156 8.05 9.13 -4.38
CA ASP A 156 7.66 10.24 -5.25
C ASP A 156 8.77 10.61 -6.25
N GLU A 157 10.03 10.48 -5.85
CA GLU A 157 11.18 10.71 -6.72
C GLU A 157 11.22 9.70 -7.88
N HIS A 158 10.99 8.41 -7.58
CA HIS A 158 10.93 7.38 -8.63
C HIS A 158 9.74 7.61 -9.57
N LEU A 159 8.57 8.00 -9.04
CA LEU A 159 7.41 8.33 -9.87
C LEU A 159 7.72 9.50 -10.81
N LYS A 160 8.31 10.58 -10.29
CA LYS A 160 8.75 11.73 -11.11
C LYS A 160 9.77 11.31 -12.16
N TYR A 161 10.76 10.49 -11.79
CA TYR A 161 11.74 9.97 -12.73
C TYR A 161 11.07 9.24 -13.90
N TYR A 162 10.17 8.29 -13.62
CA TYR A 162 9.49 7.56 -14.69
C TYR A 162 8.54 8.44 -15.50
N LEU A 163 7.85 9.40 -14.90
CA LEU A 163 7.03 10.37 -15.63
C LEU A 163 7.86 11.19 -16.61
N HIS A 164 9.06 11.64 -16.20
CA HIS A 164 10.01 12.30 -17.10
C HIS A 164 10.52 11.35 -18.20
N PHE A 165 10.92 10.15 -17.81
CA PHE A 165 11.42 9.13 -18.72
C PHE A 165 10.44 8.81 -19.84
N PHE A 166 9.14 8.71 -19.52
CA PHE A 166 8.09 8.44 -20.50
C PHE A 166 7.47 9.70 -21.13
N ASN A 167 8.01 10.89 -20.87
CA ASN A 167 7.47 12.19 -21.33
C ASN A 167 6.00 12.42 -20.88
N GLN A 168 5.60 11.92 -19.72
CA GLN A 168 4.27 12.07 -19.12
C GLN A 168 4.27 13.19 -18.07
N THR A 169 4.75 14.37 -18.44
CA THR A 169 4.89 15.51 -17.50
C THR A 169 3.85 16.60 -17.70
N SER A 170 2.89 16.40 -18.60
CA SER A 170 1.84 17.37 -18.91
C SER A 170 0.83 17.54 -17.76
N GLY A 171 0.09 18.65 -17.78
CA GLY A 171 -1.00 18.89 -16.84
C GLY A 171 -0.59 19.07 -15.38
N GLY A 172 0.68 19.42 -15.11
CA GLY A 172 1.18 19.62 -13.75
C GLY A 172 1.27 18.35 -12.90
N ILE A 173 1.29 17.16 -13.53
CA ILE A 173 1.30 15.87 -12.82
C ILE A 173 2.44 15.76 -11.81
N LEU A 174 3.59 16.36 -12.06
CA LEU A 174 4.76 16.30 -11.16
C LEU A 174 4.53 16.97 -9.81
N SER A 175 3.61 17.94 -9.72
CA SER A 175 3.25 18.62 -8.49
C SER A 175 2.04 18.00 -7.78
N LYS A 176 1.37 17.02 -8.39
CA LYS A 176 0.22 16.35 -7.79
C LYS A 176 0.63 15.41 -6.66
N ASP A 177 -0.36 15.02 -5.86
CA ASP A 177 -0.18 14.00 -4.82
C ASP A 177 0.44 12.72 -5.42
N PRO A 178 1.39 12.07 -4.72
CA PRO A 178 2.01 10.83 -5.19
C PRO A 178 1.02 9.73 -5.54
N VAL A 179 -0.16 9.70 -4.91
CA VAL A 179 -1.21 8.71 -5.25
C VAL A 179 -1.68 8.89 -6.69
N LEU A 180 -1.88 10.14 -7.13
CA LEU A 180 -2.30 10.44 -8.50
C LEU A 180 -1.27 10.06 -9.56
N LYS A 181 0.00 10.15 -9.20
CA LYS A 181 1.10 9.75 -10.08
C LYS A 181 1.18 8.23 -10.28
N ARG A 182 0.47 7.44 -9.45
CA ARG A 182 0.44 5.96 -9.52
C ARG A 182 -0.71 5.41 -10.33
N GLU A 183 -1.71 6.24 -10.62
CA GLU A 183 -2.86 5.80 -11.43
C GLU A 183 -2.41 5.55 -12.88
N ARG A 184 -2.86 4.40 -13.43
CA ARG A 184 -2.55 3.94 -14.79
C ARG A 184 -3.60 4.39 -15.79
#